data_1d9ea6a2f1b342f859a4cdb16a29dad7
#
_entry.id   1d9ea6a2f1b342f859a4cdb16a29dad7
#
_cell.length_a   1.000
_cell.length_b   1.000
_cell.length_c   1.000
_cell.angle_alpha   90.00
_cell.angle_beta   90.00
_cell.angle_gamma   90.00
#
_symmetry.space_group_name_H-M   'P 1'
#
loop_
_entity.id
_entity.type
_entity.pdbx_description
1 polymer ?
#
loop_
_entity_poly.entity_id
_entity_poly.type
_entity_poly.pdbx_seq_one_letter_code
_entity_poly.pdbx_strand_id
1 'polypeptide(L)'
;MHPRFRTVSAALGALLLLGAAGCGSSGPGKGDKLHMGIAVANISLNFAHEMVLGAESAASHAGKVDFQAVGPPNTDGPAEVQLFQNLTTRAKDGIVLENLDPPIFTRPAARAVDQGIPIVALDTSPTDGSKVDFYVGNDNYALGELMAKEALKRLGANPKGEVVIGVPNPGTPVLDNRAKGISDTFAKEAPGVKVLGPFQTYSDPGQNYSSWSAQVNAHPDALAFLGVGDADSYNLAKIKKAENGKWLTAGFDVDPKTLEAVKDGSNFVTIDPQHFLKGYLSTAMLIQAVRDKDGKLPQGWFLSPGAVVDSSNIDAIIARQKSAKAAYDWYKPTIDKLLGDEQANLKPLKDAR
;
A
#
# COMPACT_ATOMS: atom_id res chain seq x y z
N MET A 1 -23.24 88.10 30.59
CA MET A 1 -23.14 87.60 31.99
C MET A 1 -22.44 86.23 31.93
N HIS A 2 -21.21 86.24 32.47
CA HIS A 2 -20.40 85.08 32.74
C HIS A 2 -20.82 84.46 34.08
N PRO A 3 -20.65 83.17 34.33
CA PRO A 3 -19.45 82.81 35.07
C PRO A 3 -18.70 81.56 34.61
N ARG A 4 -17.45 81.63 34.98
CA ARG A 4 -16.37 80.63 34.96
C ARG A 4 -16.66 79.40 35.84
N PHE A 5 -16.15 78.21 35.44
CA PHE A 5 -15.61 77.19 36.38
C PHE A 5 -14.59 76.34 35.66
N ARG A 6 -13.49 76.33 36.07
CA ARG A 6 -12.35 75.60 36.64
C ARG A 6 -12.07 74.29 36.14
N THR A 7 -10.89 74.16 35.52
CA THR A 7 -10.12 72.99 35.19
C THR A 7 -9.76 72.14 36.41
N VAL A 8 -9.90 70.83 36.33
CA VAL A 8 -9.15 69.84 37.14
C VAL A 8 -8.53 68.82 36.18
N SER A 9 -7.20 68.84 36.13
CA SER A 9 -6.40 67.84 35.42
C SER A 9 -6.24 66.60 36.31
N ALA A 10 -6.61 65.42 35.80
CA ALA A 10 -6.22 64.14 36.36
C ALA A 10 -5.47 63.36 35.29
N ALA A 11 -4.21 63.20 35.49
CA ALA A 11 -3.34 62.34 34.71
C ALA A 11 -3.58 60.90 35.14
N LEU A 12 -4.02 60.00 34.23
CA LEU A 12 -3.96 58.57 34.41
C LEU A 12 -3.09 57.97 33.34
N GLY A 13 -2.00 57.37 33.80
CA GLY A 13 -1.04 56.63 32.95
C GLY A 13 -1.67 55.39 32.35
N ALA A 14 -1.64 55.27 31.05
CA ALA A 14 -2.01 54.05 30.33
C ALA A 14 -0.77 53.14 30.22
N LEU A 15 -0.72 52.07 31.01
CA LEU A 15 0.19 50.95 30.77
C LEU A 15 -0.31 50.18 29.52
N LEU A 16 0.39 50.32 28.43
CA LEU A 16 0.26 49.44 27.26
C LEU A 16 0.95 48.10 27.57
N LEU A 17 0.13 47.10 27.92
CA LEU A 17 0.53 45.68 27.88
C LEU A 17 0.48 45.24 26.41
N LEU A 18 1.62 45.22 25.74
CA LEU A 18 1.81 44.48 24.47
C LEU A 18 1.75 42.99 24.79
N GLY A 19 0.57 42.41 24.65
CA GLY A 19 0.41 40.98 24.58
C GLY A 19 0.97 40.49 23.25
N ALA A 20 2.14 39.87 23.26
CA ALA A 20 2.66 39.09 22.15
C ALA A 20 1.72 37.88 21.99
N ALA A 21 0.78 37.98 21.07
CA ALA A 21 0.05 36.81 20.57
C ALA A 21 1.04 35.94 19.79
N GLY A 22 1.69 35.00 20.48
CA GLY A 22 2.41 33.91 19.86
C GLY A 22 1.36 33.01 19.18
N CYS A 23 1.30 33.07 17.84
CA CYS A 23 0.66 32.02 17.04
C CYS A 23 1.53 30.75 17.16
N GLY A 24 1.42 30.06 18.28
CA GLY A 24 1.81 28.67 18.36
C GLY A 24 0.68 27.86 17.72
N SER A 25 0.94 27.21 16.60
CA SER A 25 0.08 26.16 16.09
C SER A 25 0.12 25.02 17.11
N SER A 26 -0.79 25.04 18.08
CA SER A 26 -1.05 23.89 18.94
C SER A 26 -1.62 22.79 18.06
N GLY A 27 -0.86 21.71 17.85
CA GLY A 27 -1.39 20.48 17.28
C GLY A 27 -2.62 20.00 18.08
N PRO A 28 -3.45 19.11 17.52
CA PRO A 28 -4.67 18.62 18.17
C PRO A 28 -4.33 18.05 19.55
N GLY A 29 -5.08 18.48 20.59
CA GLY A 29 -4.91 17.99 21.96
C GLY A 29 -5.32 16.50 22.04
N LYS A 30 -4.80 15.78 23.06
CA LYS A 30 -5.07 14.35 23.31
C LYS A 30 -6.57 13.94 23.35
N GLY A 31 -7.49 14.82 23.23
CA GLY A 31 -8.94 14.58 23.27
C GLY A 31 -9.72 15.00 22.03
N ASP A 32 -9.08 15.63 21.06
CA ASP A 32 -9.75 16.16 19.89
C ASP A 32 -10.01 15.06 18.84
N LYS A 33 -11.04 15.30 18.02
CA LYS A 33 -11.35 14.41 16.89
C LYS A 33 -10.34 14.67 15.77
N LEU A 34 -9.59 13.65 15.37
CA LEU A 34 -8.64 13.73 14.26
C LEU A 34 -9.37 13.63 12.91
N HIS A 35 -8.89 14.37 11.93
CA HIS A 35 -9.33 14.34 10.54
C HIS A 35 -8.22 13.77 9.67
N MET A 36 -8.37 12.51 9.28
CA MET A 36 -7.36 11.73 8.57
C MET A 36 -7.94 11.04 7.34
N GLY A 37 -7.08 10.51 6.48
CA GLY A 37 -7.56 9.76 5.34
C GLY A 37 -6.50 8.93 4.65
N ILE A 38 -6.96 8.19 3.63
CA ILE A 38 -6.11 7.42 2.74
C ILE A 38 -6.44 7.75 1.29
N ALA A 39 -5.41 7.95 0.47
CA ALA A 39 -5.52 7.99 -0.98
C ALA A 39 -4.95 6.69 -1.55
N VAL A 40 -5.65 6.09 -2.52
CA VAL A 40 -5.25 4.84 -3.17
C VAL A 40 -5.36 4.95 -4.69
N ALA A 41 -4.49 4.23 -5.42
CA ALA A 41 -4.37 4.33 -6.87
C ALA A 41 -5.58 3.81 -7.65
N ASN A 42 -6.35 2.88 -7.08
CA ASN A 42 -7.53 2.30 -7.71
C ASN A 42 -8.47 1.68 -6.67
N ILE A 43 -9.51 2.42 -6.28
CA ILE A 43 -10.41 1.99 -5.21
C ILE A 43 -11.28 0.76 -5.56
N SER A 44 -11.36 0.40 -6.84
CA SER A 44 -12.16 -0.74 -7.32
C SER A 44 -11.42 -2.08 -7.28
N LEU A 45 -10.09 -2.08 -7.16
CA LEU A 45 -9.29 -3.30 -7.07
C LEU A 45 -9.19 -3.80 -5.62
N ASN A 46 -9.14 -5.13 -5.48
CA ASN A 46 -9.16 -5.76 -4.16
C ASN A 46 -7.99 -5.35 -3.26
N PHE A 47 -6.79 -5.22 -3.81
CA PHE A 47 -5.61 -4.82 -3.03
C PHE A 47 -5.80 -3.47 -2.33
N ALA A 48 -6.33 -2.47 -3.03
CA ALA A 48 -6.59 -1.14 -2.48
C ALA A 48 -7.76 -1.16 -1.50
N HIS A 49 -8.83 -1.92 -1.82
CA HIS A 49 -9.96 -2.10 -0.91
C HIS A 49 -9.51 -2.69 0.44
N GLU A 50 -8.63 -3.69 0.45
CA GLU A 50 -8.08 -4.25 1.69
C GLU A 50 -7.25 -3.24 2.49
N MET A 51 -6.44 -2.41 1.82
CA MET A 51 -5.70 -1.33 2.50
C MET A 51 -6.65 -0.34 3.16
N VAL A 52 -7.72 0.06 2.45
CA VAL A 52 -8.77 0.94 3.00
C VAL A 52 -9.44 0.29 4.22
N LEU A 53 -9.86 -0.97 4.12
CA LEU A 53 -10.48 -1.69 5.25
C LEU A 53 -9.55 -1.77 6.48
N GLY A 54 -8.26 -1.98 6.26
CA GLY A 54 -7.26 -1.97 7.33
C GLY A 54 -7.12 -0.60 7.97
N ALA A 55 -7.04 0.44 7.16
CA ALA A 55 -6.93 1.83 7.60
C ALA A 55 -8.17 2.27 8.41
N GLU A 56 -9.36 2.01 7.89
CA GLU A 56 -10.64 2.29 8.58
C GLU A 56 -10.76 1.51 9.89
N SER A 57 -10.28 0.26 9.91
CA SER A 57 -10.26 -0.57 11.11
C SER A 57 -9.37 0.05 12.20
N ALA A 58 -8.17 0.53 11.83
CA ALA A 58 -7.26 1.21 12.75
C ALA A 58 -7.87 2.52 13.29
N ALA A 59 -8.47 3.33 12.41
CA ALA A 59 -9.16 4.56 12.79
C ALA A 59 -10.33 4.29 13.76
N SER A 60 -11.12 3.25 13.49
CA SER A 60 -12.23 2.82 14.35
C SER A 60 -11.76 2.36 15.73
N HIS A 61 -10.71 1.54 15.80
CA HIS A 61 -10.14 1.06 17.06
C HIS A 61 -9.51 2.19 17.90
N ALA A 62 -8.88 3.14 17.24
CA ALA A 62 -8.33 4.31 17.93
C ALA A 62 -9.42 5.24 18.49
N GLY A 63 -10.61 5.25 17.89
CA GLY A 63 -11.72 6.14 18.27
C GLY A 63 -11.41 7.61 18.00
N LYS A 64 -12.45 8.45 17.94
CA LYS A 64 -12.30 9.91 17.69
C LYS A 64 -11.44 10.24 16.44
N VAL A 65 -11.58 9.47 15.39
CA VAL A 65 -10.96 9.72 14.08
C VAL A 65 -12.09 9.82 13.05
N ASP A 66 -12.11 10.92 12.31
CA ASP A 66 -12.89 11.09 11.10
C ASP A 66 -12.01 10.69 9.93
N PHE A 67 -12.29 9.54 9.35
CA PHE A 67 -11.43 8.92 8.36
C PHE A 67 -12.10 8.88 6.99
N GLN A 68 -11.38 9.29 5.95
CA GLN A 68 -11.88 9.32 4.58
C GLN A 68 -10.96 8.53 3.65
N ALA A 69 -11.54 7.70 2.81
CA ALA A 69 -10.83 7.03 1.73
C ALA A 69 -11.18 7.67 0.39
N VAL A 70 -10.18 7.90 -0.45
CA VAL A 70 -10.34 8.40 -1.83
C VAL A 70 -9.46 7.61 -2.78
N GLY A 71 -9.93 7.44 -4.01
CA GLY A 71 -9.19 6.80 -5.09
C GLY A 71 -10.02 6.84 -6.37
N PRO A 72 -9.39 6.88 -7.55
CA PRO A 72 -10.12 6.79 -8.81
C PRO A 72 -10.69 5.37 -8.99
N PRO A 73 -11.76 5.20 -9.76
CA PRO A 73 -12.35 3.88 -10.02
C PRO A 73 -11.52 3.00 -10.95
N ASN A 74 -10.58 3.59 -11.67
CA ASN A 74 -9.58 2.92 -12.51
C ASN A 74 -8.21 3.50 -12.19
N THR A 75 -7.13 2.79 -12.54
CA THR A 75 -5.78 3.31 -12.36
C THR A 75 -5.57 4.54 -13.25
N ASP A 76 -5.59 5.72 -12.63
CA ASP A 76 -5.47 7.03 -13.26
C ASP A 76 -4.68 7.96 -12.33
N GLY A 77 -3.37 8.07 -12.54
CA GLY A 77 -2.48 8.84 -11.69
C GLY A 77 -2.86 10.32 -11.58
N PRO A 78 -3.13 11.06 -12.68
CA PRO A 78 -3.62 12.44 -12.62
C PRO A 78 -4.90 12.61 -11.80
N ALA A 79 -5.88 11.72 -11.95
CA ALA A 79 -7.11 11.75 -11.16
C ALA A 79 -6.83 11.46 -9.67
N GLU A 80 -5.94 10.53 -9.37
CA GLU A 80 -5.51 10.23 -8.00
C GLU A 80 -4.82 11.44 -7.34
N VAL A 81 -3.91 12.12 -8.06
CA VAL A 81 -3.28 13.37 -7.57
C VAL A 81 -4.32 14.42 -7.22
N GLN A 82 -5.36 14.59 -8.05
CA GLN A 82 -6.43 15.56 -7.77
C GLN A 82 -7.24 15.17 -6.54
N LEU A 83 -7.56 13.87 -6.37
CA LEU A 83 -8.25 13.35 -5.18
C LEU A 83 -7.40 13.51 -3.92
N PHE A 84 -6.10 13.21 -3.99
CA PHE A 84 -5.16 13.44 -2.90
C PHE A 84 -5.11 14.92 -2.50
N GLN A 85 -4.99 15.84 -3.46
CA GLN A 85 -4.98 17.28 -3.18
C GLN A 85 -6.30 17.76 -2.53
N ASN A 86 -7.43 17.23 -2.97
CA ASN A 86 -8.72 17.52 -2.33
C ASN A 86 -8.76 16.97 -0.91
N LEU A 87 -8.21 15.77 -0.68
CA LEU A 87 -8.13 15.16 0.65
C LEU A 87 -7.30 16.01 1.62
N THR A 88 -6.21 16.65 1.18
CA THR A 88 -5.39 17.54 2.04
C THR A 88 -6.17 18.72 2.64
N THR A 89 -7.30 19.10 2.05
CA THR A 89 -8.14 20.17 2.61
C THR A 89 -8.99 19.72 3.80
N ARG A 90 -9.19 18.42 3.97
CA ARG A 90 -10.07 17.81 4.98
C ARG A 90 -9.28 16.97 5.99
N ALA A 91 -8.37 16.13 5.54
CA ALA A 91 -7.55 15.23 6.36
C ALA A 91 -6.26 15.95 6.82
N LYS A 92 -6.42 16.99 7.63
CA LYS A 92 -5.31 17.88 8.04
C LYS A 92 -4.41 17.28 9.10
N ASP A 93 -4.88 16.27 9.80
CA ASP A 93 -4.12 15.62 10.86
C ASP A 93 -3.27 14.44 10.36
N GLY A 94 -3.46 14.02 9.10
CA GLY A 94 -2.57 13.04 8.48
C GLY A 94 -3.20 12.28 7.33
N ILE A 95 -2.35 11.84 6.41
CA ILE A 95 -2.76 11.09 5.22
C ILE A 95 -1.86 9.88 5.03
N VAL A 96 -2.47 8.74 4.74
CA VAL A 96 -1.80 7.56 4.18
C VAL A 96 -1.90 7.65 2.66
N LEU A 97 -0.78 7.56 1.96
CA LEU A 97 -0.69 7.68 0.51
C LEU A 97 -0.16 6.38 -0.10
N GLU A 98 -1.03 5.62 -0.76
CA GLU A 98 -0.67 4.54 -1.67
C GLU A 98 -0.84 5.03 -3.10
N ASN A 99 0.12 4.76 -3.98
CA ASN A 99 0.09 5.13 -5.39
C ASN A 99 0.92 4.16 -6.24
N LEU A 100 0.64 4.11 -7.53
CA LEU A 100 1.40 3.31 -8.51
C LEU A 100 2.34 4.13 -9.41
N ASP A 101 2.36 5.47 -9.25
CA ASP A 101 3.22 6.39 -10.00
C ASP A 101 3.85 7.44 -9.06
N PRO A 102 4.86 7.04 -8.25
CA PRO A 102 5.46 7.92 -7.24
C PRO A 102 5.98 9.25 -7.77
N PRO A 103 6.56 9.35 -8.98
CA PRO A 103 7.08 10.61 -9.52
C PRO A 103 6.05 11.75 -9.57
N ILE A 104 4.80 11.49 -9.94
CA ILE A 104 3.77 12.54 -10.04
C ILE A 104 3.32 13.05 -8.67
N PHE A 105 3.56 12.27 -7.60
CA PHE A 105 3.25 12.64 -6.21
C PHE A 105 4.36 13.43 -5.51
N THR A 106 5.56 13.50 -6.08
CA THR A 106 6.71 14.19 -5.44
C THR A 106 6.35 15.60 -4.97
N ARG A 107 5.83 16.45 -5.85
CA ARG A 107 5.46 17.83 -5.50
C ARG A 107 4.16 17.94 -4.69
N PRO A 108 3.08 17.22 -5.01
CA PRO A 108 1.86 17.22 -4.20
C PRO A 108 2.11 16.80 -2.75
N ALA A 109 2.86 15.73 -2.51
CA ALA A 109 3.21 15.26 -1.18
C ALA A 109 4.08 16.26 -0.41
N ALA A 110 5.13 16.79 -1.06
CA ALA A 110 5.98 17.81 -0.46
C ALA A 110 5.20 19.05 -0.01
N ARG A 111 4.24 19.52 -0.81
CA ARG A 111 3.36 20.65 -0.44
C ARG A 111 2.50 20.34 0.76
N ALA A 112 1.95 19.14 0.86
CA ALA A 112 1.13 18.73 2.00
C ALA A 112 1.97 18.65 3.28
N VAL A 113 3.19 18.10 3.20
CA VAL A 113 4.15 18.08 4.32
C VAL A 113 4.53 19.51 4.74
N ASP A 114 4.78 20.42 3.78
CA ASP A 114 5.09 21.84 4.07
C ASP A 114 3.90 22.57 4.73
N GLN A 115 2.69 22.10 4.56
CA GLN A 115 1.48 22.58 5.25
C GLN A 115 1.30 21.97 6.64
N GLY A 116 2.22 21.11 7.08
CA GLY A 116 2.19 20.46 8.38
C GLY A 116 1.32 19.18 8.43
N ILE A 117 0.96 18.62 7.28
CA ILE A 117 0.20 17.37 7.22
C ILE A 117 1.19 16.21 7.20
N PRO A 118 1.26 15.36 8.24
CA PRO A 118 2.10 14.18 8.24
C PRO A 118 1.57 13.15 7.21
N ILE A 119 2.51 12.57 6.44
CA ILE A 119 2.18 11.58 5.40
C ILE A 119 2.95 10.30 5.66
N VAL A 120 2.23 9.17 5.59
CA VAL A 120 2.81 7.84 5.52
C VAL A 120 2.68 7.33 4.09
N ALA A 121 3.81 7.03 3.44
CA ALA A 121 3.78 6.30 2.18
C ALA A 121 3.42 4.83 2.44
N LEU A 122 2.51 4.30 1.65
CA LEU A 122 2.02 2.93 1.78
C LEU A 122 2.26 2.15 0.48
N ASP A 123 2.74 0.92 0.61
CA ASP A 123 2.97 -0.05 -0.46
C ASP A 123 4.03 0.35 -1.49
N THR A 124 4.04 1.58 -1.95
CA THR A 124 5.05 2.14 -2.85
C THR A 124 5.92 3.14 -2.11
N SER A 125 7.25 2.98 -2.22
CA SER A 125 8.20 3.87 -1.57
C SER A 125 8.12 5.30 -2.15
N PRO A 126 8.24 6.33 -1.31
CA PRO A 126 8.21 7.72 -1.77
C PRO A 126 9.46 8.07 -2.58
N THR A 127 9.33 9.06 -3.47
CA THR A 127 10.47 9.58 -4.24
C THR A 127 11.25 10.62 -3.46
N ASP A 128 12.51 10.77 -3.83
CA ASP A 128 13.35 11.89 -3.34
C ASP A 128 12.66 13.22 -3.65
N GLY A 129 12.71 14.13 -2.67
CA GLY A 129 12.08 15.45 -2.77
C GLY A 129 10.58 15.50 -2.43
N SER A 130 9.94 14.36 -2.17
CA SER A 130 8.56 14.31 -1.68
C SER A 130 8.41 14.78 -0.23
N LYS A 131 9.51 14.85 0.53
CA LYS A 131 9.56 15.12 1.97
C LYS A 131 8.82 14.10 2.83
N VAL A 132 8.46 12.96 2.26
CA VAL A 132 7.88 11.82 2.98
C VAL A 132 9.01 10.87 3.35
N ASP A 133 9.29 10.78 4.64
CA ASP A 133 10.43 10.04 5.17
C ASP A 133 10.03 8.70 5.81
N PHE A 134 8.74 8.39 5.85
CA PHE A 134 8.22 7.15 6.43
C PHE A 134 7.39 6.36 5.43
N TYR A 135 7.75 5.09 5.29
CA TYR A 135 7.14 4.15 4.35
C TYR A 135 6.77 2.83 5.05
N VAL A 136 5.58 2.33 4.81
CA VAL A 136 5.10 1.01 5.24
C VAL A 136 4.90 0.14 4.01
N GLY A 137 5.66 -0.95 3.90
CA GLY A 137 5.57 -1.83 2.73
C GLY A 137 6.35 -3.12 2.87
N ASN A 138 6.18 -4.01 1.89
CA ASN A 138 6.88 -5.30 1.82
C ASN A 138 8.29 -5.14 1.20
N ASP A 139 9.13 -6.15 1.39
CA ASP A 139 10.25 -6.43 0.48
C ASP A 139 9.68 -7.14 -0.75
N ASN A 140 9.35 -6.36 -1.79
CA ASN A 140 8.71 -6.89 -3.00
C ASN A 140 9.65 -7.77 -3.81
N TYR A 141 10.95 -7.53 -3.75
CA TYR A 141 11.93 -8.43 -4.35
C TYR A 141 11.91 -9.80 -3.66
N ALA A 142 11.89 -9.83 -2.33
CA ALA A 142 11.79 -11.07 -1.58
C ALA A 142 10.46 -11.80 -1.81
N LEU A 143 9.34 -11.07 -2.02
CA LEU A 143 8.07 -11.68 -2.41
C LEU A 143 8.14 -12.33 -3.80
N GLY A 144 8.85 -11.72 -4.74
CA GLY A 144 9.13 -12.32 -6.04
C GLY A 144 10.00 -13.58 -5.93
N GLU A 145 11.06 -13.54 -5.13
CA GLU A 145 11.86 -14.75 -4.82
C GLU A 145 11.00 -15.88 -4.23
N LEU A 146 10.06 -15.52 -3.33
CA LEU A 146 9.17 -16.48 -2.71
C LEU A 146 8.28 -17.18 -3.74
N MET A 147 7.67 -16.43 -4.68
CA MET A 147 6.89 -16.99 -5.77
C MET A 147 7.71 -17.94 -6.64
N ALA A 148 8.91 -17.53 -7.03
CA ALA A 148 9.78 -18.36 -7.86
C ALA A 148 10.18 -19.67 -7.16
N LYS A 149 10.49 -19.62 -5.86
CA LYS A 149 10.79 -20.80 -5.05
C LYS A 149 9.60 -21.76 -4.97
N GLU A 150 8.38 -21.23 -4.82
CA GLU A 150 7.18 -22.07 -4.85
C GLU A 150 6.96 -22.70 -6.23
N ALA A 151 7.23 -21.97 -7.32
CA ALA A 151 7.18 -22.54 -8.67
C ALA A 151 8.24 -23.64 -8.87
N LEU A 152 9.48 -23.42 -8.44
CA LEU A 152 10.57 -24.40 -8.53
C LEU A 152 10.26 -25.70 -7.78
N LYS A 153 9.62 -25.62 -6.60
CA LYS A 153 9.16 -26.83 -5.87
C LYS A 153 8.20 -27.67 -6.71
N ARG A 154 7.36 -27.05 -7.54
CA ARG A 154 6.38 -27.74 -8.39
C ARG A 154 6.99 -28.24 -9.70
N LEU A 155 7.96 -27.51 -10.25
CA LEU A 155 8.67 -27.91 -11.47
C LEU A 155 9.65 -29.05 -11.25
N GLY A 156 10.04 -29.31 -10.00
CA GLY A 156 10.97 -30.39 -9.65
C GLY A 156 12.45 -30.10 -9.94
N ALA A 157 13.27 -31.12 -9.93
CA ALA A 157 14.72 -30.97 -10.07
C ALA A 157 15.13 -30.65 -11.52
N ASN A 158 16.00 -29.66 -11.68
CA ASN A 158 16.61 -29.25 -12.97
C ASN A 158 15.58 -29.01 -14.11
N PRO A 159 14.56 -28.15 -13.90
CA PRO A 159 13.58 -27.86 -14.93
C PRO A 159 14.25 -27.23 -16.16
N LYS A 160 13.70 -27.51 -17.34
CA LYS A 160 14.15 -26.94 -18.62
C LYS A 160 12.94 -26.50 -19.42
N GLY A 161 12.97 -25.30 -19.95
CA GLY A 161 11.88 -24.71 -20.72
C GLY A 161 11.74 -23.23 -20.48
N GLU A 162 10.57 -22.67 -20.72
CA GLU A 162 10.30 -21.25 -20.61
C GLU A 162 9.36 -20.95 -19.43
N VAL A 163 9.61 -19.83 -18.73
CA VAL A 163 8.69 -19.24 -17.74
C VAL A 163 8.39 -17.81 -18.20
N VAL A 164 7.12 -17.46 -18.27
CA VAL A 164 6.66 -16.15 -18.74
C VAL A 164 6.24 -15.31 -17.53
N ILE A 165 6.79 -14.09 -17.44
CA ILE A 165 6.46 -13.13 -16.39
C ILE A 165 5.66 -11.97 -16.96
N GLY A 166 4.56 -11.58 -16.30
CA GLY A 166 3.77 -10.40 -16.64
C GLY A 166 3.75 -9.38 -15.51
N VAL A 167 3.73 -8.11 -15.90
CA VAL A 167 3.67 -6.93 -15.02
C VAL A 167 2.54 -6.02 -15.50
N PRO A 168 1.54 -5.70 -14.65
CA PRO A 168 0.43 -4.83 -15.08
C PRO A 168 0.85 -3.43 -15.53
N ASN A 169 1.72 -2.79 -14.76
CA ASN A 169 2.20 -1.43 -14.99
C ASN A 169 3.74 -1.40 -14.89
N PRO A 170 4.47 -1.68 -15.98
CA PRO A 170 5.93 -1.57 -15.99
C PRO A 170 6.38 -0.16 -15.58
N GLY A 171 7.43 -0.06 -14.76
CA GLY A 171 7.90 1.18 -14.18
C GLY A 171 7.36 1.46 -12.76
N THR A 172 6.41 0.66 -12.27
CA THR A 172 5.95 0.70 -10.89
C THR A 172 6.92 -0.09 -10.00
N PRO A 173 7.64 0.53 -9.06
CA PRO A 173 8.71 -0.13 -8.29
C PRO A 173 8.28 -1.42 -7.57
N VAL A 174 7.07 -1.43 -7.00
CA VAL A 174 6.49 -2.62 -6.35
C VAL A 174 6.45 -3.81 -7.30
N LEU A 175 5.91 -3.61 -8.49
CA LEU A 175 5.69 -4.67 -9.48
C LEU A 175 6.99 -5.11 -10.14
N ASP A 176 7.83 -4.14 -10.49
CA ASP A 176 9.13 -4.40 -11.12
C ASP A 176 10.07 -5.18 -10.18
N ASN A 177 10.07 -4.87 -8.87
CA ASN A 177 10.84 -5.62 -7.88
C ASN A 177 10.34 -7.06 -7.71
N ARG A 178 9.01 -7.31 -7.74
CA ARG A 178 8.46 -8.67 -7.74
C ARG A 178 8.95 -9.45 -8.96
N ALA A 179 8.82 -8.87 -10.16
CA ALA A 179 9.28 -9.49 -11.40
C ALA A 179 10.80 -9.76 -11.40
N LYS A 180 11.59 -8.81 -10.87
CA LYS A 180 13.02 -8.97 -10.73
C LYS A 180 13.38 -10.10 -9.77
N GLY A 181 12.74 -10.20 -8.61
CA GLY A 181 12.94 -11.28 -7.65
C GLY A 181 12.64 -12.65 -8.25
N ILE A 182 11.57 -12.76 -9.07
CA ILE A 182 11.25 -13.98 -9.80
C ILE A 182 12.38 -14.32 -10.79
N SER A 183 12.76 -13.36 -11.65
CA SER A 183 13.75 -13.57 -12.70
C SER A 183 15.12 -13.99 -12.14
N ASP A 184 15.60 -13.26 -11.12
CA ASP A 184 16.92 -13.53 -10.53
C ASP A 184 16.95 -14.90 -9.83
N THR A 185 15.84 -15.32 -9.21
CA THR A 185 15.73 -16.63 -8.57
C THR A 185 15.80 -17.75 -9.59
N PHE A 186 15.06 -17.67 -10.69
CA PHE A 186 15.15 -18.66 -11.77
C PHE A 186 16.55 -18.70 -12.39
N ALA A 187 17.15 -17.54 -12.67
CA ALA A 187 18.50 -17.47 -13.21
C ALA A 187 19.54 -18.14 -12.31
N LYS A 188 19.38 -17.99 -10.99
CA LYS A 188 20.31 -18.55 -9.99
C LYS A 188 20.05 -20.04 -9.71
N GLU A 189 18.80 -20.44 -9.50
CA GLU A 189 18.43 -21.76 -8.97
C GLU A 189 18.04 -22.76 -10.05
N ALA A 190 17.67 -22.28 -11.26
CA ALA A 190 17.25 -23.10 -12.39
C ALA A 190 17.77 -22.56 -13.73
N PRO A 191 19.09 -22.58 -13.97
CA PRO A 191 19.70 -21.99 -15.18
C PRO A 191 19.27 -22.67 -16.50
N GLY A 192 18.58 -23.81 -16.42
CA GLY A 192 17.95 -24.46 -17.57
C GLY A 192 16.61 -23.85 -17.98
N VAL A 193 16.07 -22.94 -17.19
CA VAL A 193 14.82 -22.21 -17.46
C VAL A 193 15.15 -20.87 -18.11
N LYS A 194 14.54 -20.60 -19.24
CA LYS A 194 14.58 -19.30 -19.90
C LYS A 194 13.41 -18.45 -19.39
N VAL A 195 13.70 -17.36 -18.70
CA VAL A 195 12.67 -16.40 -18.27
C VAL A 195 12.37 -15.43 -19.41
N LEU A 196 11.11 -15.28 -19.74
CA LEU A 196 10.59 -14.37 -20.77
C LEU A 196 9.82 -13.22 -20.13
N GLY A 197 10.01 -12.03 -20.64
CA GLY A 197 9.38 -10.82 -20.12
C GLY A 197 10.33 -9.99 -19.23
N PRO A 198 9.80 -9.15 -18.32
CA PRO A 198 8.35 -9.02 -18.03
C PRO A 198 7.58 -8.38 -19.21
N PHE A 199 6.41 -8.96 -19.53
CA PHE A 199 5.47 -8.40 -20.49
C PHE A 199 4.43 -7.53 -19.79
N GLN A 200 3.98 -6.45 -20.45
CA GLN A 200 2.89 -5.63 -19.91
C GLN A 200 1.56 -6.39 -19.96
N THR A 201 0.88 -6.47 -18.81
CA THR A 201 -0.39 -7.21 -18.68
C THR A 201 -1.60 -6.33 -18.33
N TYR A 202 -1.39 -5.06 -17.96
CA TYR A 202 -2.39 -4.06 -17.60
C TYR A 202 -3.16 -4.35 -16.29
N SER A 203 -3.56 -3.30 -15.59
CA SER A 203 -4.38 -3.40 -14.37
C SER A 203 -5.87 -3.55 -14.67
N ASP A 204 -6.36 -3.09 -15.84
CA ASP A 204 -7.74 -3.33 -16.26
C ASP A 204 -7.96 -4.82 -16.50
N PRO A 205 -8.98 -5.46 -15.87
CA PRO A 205 -9.18 -6.90 -15.97
C PRO A 205 -9.42 -7.43 -17.39
N GLY A 206 -10.04 -6.63 -18.26
CA GLY A 206 -10.32 -7.04 -19.64
C GLY A 206 -9.07 -6.99 -20.50
N GLN A 207 -8.30 -5.91 -20.42
CA GLN A 207 -7.01 -5.79 -21.11
C GLN A 207 -6.02 -6.84 -20.59
N ASN A 208 -6.00 -7.08 -19.28
CA ASN A 208 -5.18 -8.09 -18.64
C ASN A 208 -5.47 -9.49 -19.19
N TYR A 209 -6.75 -9.89 -19.25
CA TYR A 209 -7.13 -11.16 -19.84
C TYR A 209 -6.66 -11.31 -21.29
N SER A 210 -6.85 -10.25 -22.11
CA SER A 210 -6.44 -10.25 -23.52
C SER A 210 -4.93 -10.36 -23.67
N SER A 211 -4.18 -9.63 -22.85
CA SER A 211 -2.71 -9.67 -22.85
C SER A 211 -2.18 -11.04 -22.45
N TRP A 212 -2.70 -11.63 -21.37
CA TRP A 212 -2.31 -12.99 -20.96
C TRP A 212 -2.69 -14.05 -21.97
N SER A 213 -3.87 -13.95 -22.61
CA SER A 213 -4.26 -14.88 -23.68
C SER A 213 -3.29 -14.83 -24.85
N ALA A 214 -2.80 -13.63 -25.20
CA ALA A 214 -1.79 -13.49 -26.24
C ALA A 214 -0.45 -14.15 -25.86
N GLN A 215 0.00 -14.00 -24.60
CA GLN A 215 1.23 -14.64 -24.12
C GLN A 215 1.09 -16.17 -24.06
N VAL A 216 -0.05 -16.70 -23.59
CA VAL A 216 -0.31 -18.14 -23.57
C VAL A 216 -0.28 -18.73 -24.99
N ASN A 217 -0.92 -18.05 -25.95
CA ASN A 217 -0.90 -18.48 -27.35
C ASN A 217 0.49 -18.41 -27.99
N ALA A 218 1.31 -17.44 -27.60
CA ALA A 218 2.68 -17.28 -28.11
C ALA A 218 3.66 -18.31 -27.51
N HIS A 219 3.37 -18.82 -26.30
CA HIS A 219 4.25 -19.72 -25.54
C HIS A 219 3.50 -20.98 -25.06
N PRO A 220 2.92 -21.78 -25.94
CA PRO A 220 2.05 -22.92 -25.57
C PRO A 220 2.76 -24.00 -24.74
N ASP A 221 4.09 -24.10 -24.89
CA ASP A 221 4.94 -25.08 -24.20
C ASP A 221 5.63 -24.50 -22.94
N ALA A 222 5.24 -23.30 -22.51
CA ALA A 222 5.80 -22.70 -21.29
C ALA A 222 5.52 -23.59 -20.07
N LEU A 223 6.50 -23.64 -19.15
CA LEU A 223 6.37 -24.36 -17.88
C LEU A 223 5.41 -23.62 -16.91
N ALA A 224 5.46 -22.31 -16.94
CA ALA A 224 4.68 -21.46 -16.04
C ALA A 224 4.40 -20.06 -16.61
N PHE A 225 3.27 -19.49 -16.23
CA PHE A 225 2.93 -18.08 -16.38
C PHE A 225 2.76 -17.48 -14.98
N LEU A 226 3.57 -16.47 -14.67
CA LEU A 226 3.65 -15.86 -13.35
C LEU A 226 3.34 -14.37 -13.45
N GLY A 227 2.24 -13.94 -12.86
CA GLY A 227 1.83 -12.55 -12.82
C GLY A 227 2.20 -11.88 -11.50
N VAL A 228 2.48 -10.59 -11.50
CA VAL A 228 2.90 -9.87 -10.29
C VAL A 228 1.85 -8.92 -9.72
N GLY A 229 0.67 -8.85 -10.34
CA GLY A 229 -0.45 -8.03 -9.89
C GLY A 229 -1.73 -8.80 -9.67
N ASP A 230 -2.74 -8.10 -9.14
CA ASP A 230 -4.02 -8.66 -8.70
C ASP A 230 -4.79 -9.34 -9.84
N ALA A 231 -5.01 -8.62 -10.96
CA ALA A 231 -5.77 -9.16 -12.10
C ALA A 231 -5.07 -10.34 -12.80
N ASP A 232 -3.74 -10.43 -12.72
CA ASP A 232 -2.97 -11.50 -13.32
C ASP A 232 -3.39 -12.86 -12.77
N SER A 233 -3.55 -12.95 -11.45
CA SER A 233 -3.80 -14.20 -10.74
C SER A 233 -5.07 -14.91 -11.22
N TYR A 234 -6.20 -14.22 -11.19
CA TYR A 234 -7.48 -14.85 -11.56
C TYR A 234 -7.67 -14.96 -13.08
N ASN A 235 -7.06 -14.06 -13.88
CA ASN A 235 -7.14 -14.16 -15.34
C ASN A 235 -6.29 -15.32 -15.89
N LEU A 236 -5.08 -15.53 -15.37
CA LEU A 236 -4.28 -16.71 -15.70
C LEU A 236 -5.01 -18.02 -15.37
N ALA A 237 -5.64 -18.09 -14.19
CA ALA A 237 -6.45 -19.24 -13.81
C ALA A 237 -7.64 -19.46 -14.76
N LYS A 238 -8.32 -18.39 -15.16
CA LYS A 238 -9.44 -18.44 -16.12
C LYS A 238 -8.98 -18.95 -17.48
N ILE A 239 -7.86 -18.45 -18.01
CA ILE A 239 -7.29 -18.89 -19.28
C ILE A 239 -6.87 -20.35 -19.19
N LYS A 240 -6.17 -20.75 -18.11
CA LYS A 240 -5.77 -22.14 -17.89
C LYS A 240 -6.96 -23.11 -17.94
N LYS A 241 -8.08 -22.76 -17.33
CA LYS A 241 -9.30 -23.56 -17.37
C LYS A 241 -9.87 -23.64 -18.78
N ALA A 242 -9.92 -22.51 -19.49
CA ALA A 242 -10.47 -22.45 -20.85
C ALA A 242 -9.64 -23.27 -21.85
N GLU A 243 -8.33 -23.26 -21.73
CA GLU A 243 -7.39 -23.95 -22.63
C GLU A 243 -7.05 -25.37 -22.17
N ASN A 244 -7.57 -25.85 -21.04
CA ASN A 244 -7.11 -27.11 -20.42
C ASN A 244 -5.59 -27.14 -20.20
N GLY A 245 -4.99 -25.98 -19.91
CA GLY A 245 -3.55 -25.77 -19.82
C GLY A 245 -2.89 -26.64 -18.74
N LYS A 246 -1.70 -27.16 -19.05
CA LYS A 246 -0.92 -27.99 -18.11
C LYS A 246 0.18 -27.19 -17.41
N TRP A 247 0.49 -26.00 -17.89
CA TRP A 247 1.44 -25.07 -17.27
C TRP A 247 1.03 -24.67 -15.86
N LEU A 248 1.99 -24.28 -15.06
CA LEU A 248 1.74 -23.69 -13.74
C LEU A 248 1.27 -22.23 -13.89
N THR A 249 0.36 -21.82 -13.00
CA THR A 249 -0.05 -20.42 -12.89
C THR A 249 -0.03 -19.97 -11.44
N ALA A 250 0.50 -18.80 -11.21
CA ALA A 250 0.49 -18.12 -9.92
C ALA A 250 0.44 -16.60 -10.10
N GLY A 251 0.08 -15.91 -9.04
CA GLY A 251 0.07 -14.46 -9.02
C GLY A 251 0.19 -13.92 -7.60
N PHE A 252 -0.23 -12.70 -7.45
CA PHE A 252 -0.26 -11.98 -6.18
C PHE A 252 -1.70 -11.70 -5.76
N ASP A 253 -1.83 -11.25 -4.53
CA ASP A 253 -3.04 -10.75 -3.91
C ASP A 253 -4.08 -11.84 -3.61
N VAL A 254 -5.14 -11.46 -2.92
CA VAL A 254 -6.14 -12.39 -2.38
C VAL A 254 -7.57 -12.01 -2.78
N ASP A 255 -7.73 -11.50 -4.02
CA ASP A 255 -9.06 -11.33 -4.62
C ASP A 255 -9.88 -12.62 -4.48
N PRO A 256 -11.17 -12.56 -4.21
CA PRO A 256 -12.01 -13.76 -4.07
C PRO A 256 -11.87 -14.75 -5.23
N LYS A 257 -11.71 -14.28 -6.47
CA LYS A 257 -11.49 -15.13 -7.65
C LYS A 257 -10.11 -15.80 -7.63
N THR A 258 -9.09 -15.11 -7.12
CA THR A 258 -7.75 -15.67 -6.91
C THR A 258 -7.77 -16.77 -5.86
N LEU A 259 -8.46 -16.52 -4.72
CA LEU A 259 -8.62 -17.55 -3.68
C LEU A 259 -9.38 -18.78 -4.18
N GLU A 260 -10.43 -18.58 -4.98
CA GLU A 260 -11.13 -19.68 -5.64
C GLU A 260 -10.19 -20.47 -6.56
N ALA A 261 -9.36 -19.77 -7.35
CA ALA A 261 -8.39 -20.39 -8.25
C ALA A 261 -7.29 -21.18 -7.52
N VAL A 262 -6.88 -20.76 -6.33
CA VAL A 262 -5.97 -21.54 -5.48
C VAL A 262 -6.71 -22.74 -4.89
N LYS A 263 -7.94 -22.57 -4.45
CA LYS A 263 -8.75 -23.64 -3.85
C LYS A 263 -9.05 -24.78 -4.83
N ASP A 264 -9.32 -24.47 -6.09
CA ASP A 264 -9.59 -25.46 -7.13
C ASP A 264 -8.33 -25.98 -7.85
N GLY A 265 -7.15 -25.44 -7.52
CA GLY A 265 -5.86 -25.85 -8.05
C GLY A 265 -5.53 -25.31 -9.45
N SER A 266 -6.34 -24.41 -10.02
CA SER A 266 -5.97 -23.73 -11.26
C SER A 266 -4.77 -22.80 -11.07
N ASN A 267 -4.67 -22.10 -9.93
CA ASN A 267 -3.40 -21.54 -9.44
C ASN A 267 -2.80 -22.48 -8.40
N PHE A 268 -1.49 -22.72 -8.48
CA PHE A 268 -0.85 -23.57 -7.49
C PHE A 268 -0.51 -22.81 -6.19
N VAL A 269 -0.46 -21.49 -6.25
CA VAL A 269 -0.17 -20.57 -5.15
C VAL A 269 -0.63 -19.16 -5.53
N THR A 270 -0.87 -18.30 -4.53
CA THR A 270 -0.76 -16.86 -4.63
C THR A 270 0.11 -16.32 -3.52
N ILE A 271 0.81 -15.21 -3.78
CA ILE A 271 1.57 -14.48 -2.75
C ILE A 271 0.68 -13.36 -2.22
N ASP A 272 0.47 -13.37 -0.92
CA ASP A 272 -0.30 -12.36 -0.20
C ASP A 272 0.61 -11.29 0.39
N PRO A 273 0.59 -10.04 -0.12
CA PRO A 273 1.33 -8.92 0.46
C PRO A 273 0.72 -8.40 1.78
N GLN A 274 -0.41 -8.95 2.21
CA GLN A 274 -1.12 -8.61 3.45
C GLN A 274 -1.58 -7.14 3.50
N HIS A 275 -2.33 -6.73 2.49
CA HIS A 275 -2.74 -5.34 2.29
C HIS A 275 -3.56 -4.76 3.44
N PHE A 276 -4.49 -5.54 4.04
CA PHE A 276 -5.21 -5.14 5.24
C PHE A 276 -4.24 -4.78 6.39
N LEU A 277 -3.24 -5.63 6.63
CA LEU A 277 -2.24 -5.40 7.67
C LEU A 277 -1.46 -4.11 7.43
N LYS A 278 -1.04 -3.86 6.19
CA LYS A 278 -0.31 -2.62 5.83
C LYS A 278 -1.16 -1.37 6.03
N GLY A 279 -2.41 -1.39 5.58
CA GLY A 279 -3.36 -0.29 5.80
C GLY A 279 -3.60 -0.01 7.28
N TYR A 280 -3.73 -1.08 8.08
CA TYR A 280 -3.87 -0.95 9.53
C TYR A 280 -2.64 -0.33 10.19
N LEU A 281 -1.45 -0.89 9.91
CA LEU A 281 -0.19 -0.45 10.52
C LEU A 281 0.12 1.01 10.18
N SER A 282 0.03 1.40 8.91
CA SER A 282 0.30 2.76 8.47
C SER A 282 -0.60 3.78 9.16
N THR A 283 -1.89 3.47 9.28
CA THR A 283 -2.87 4.36 9.92
C THR A 283 -2.72 4.38 11.45
N ALA A 284 -2.46 3.23 12.08
CA ALA A 284 -2.24 3.16 13.53
C ALA A 284 -1.00 3.95 13.94
N MET A 285 0.11 3.82 13.21
CA MET A 285 1.35 4.57 13.46
C MET A 285 1.18 6.06 13.20
N LEU A 286 0.41 6.44 12.17
CA LEU A 286 0.08 7.83 11.89
C LEU A 286 -0.74 8.45 13.03
N ILE A 287 -1.78 7.77 13.51
CA ILE A 287 -2.62 8.22 14.63
C ILE A 287 -1.77 8.38 15.91
N GLN A 288 -0.91 7.39 16.19
CA GLN A 288 -0.01 7.44 17.34
C GLN A 288 0.95 8.63 17.26
N ALA A 289 1.55 8.87 16.08
CA ALA A 289 2.46 9.99 15.87
C ALA A 289 1.78 11.33 16.16
N VAL A 290 0.56 11.53 15.67
CA VAL A 290 -0.18 12.78 15.87
C VAL A 290 -0.60 12.96 17.33
N ARG A 291 -1.02 11.90 18.03
CA ARG A 291 -1.51 11.99 19.42
C ARG A 291 -0.39 12.11 20.44
N ASP A 292 0.72 11.42 20.23
CA ASP A 292 1.71 11.20 21.27
C ASP A 292 3.09 11.78 20.92
N LYS A 293 3.34 12.13 19.66
CA LYS A 293 4.66 12.53 19.15
C LYS A 293 4.65 13.85 18.36
N ASP A 294 3.64 14.69 18.57
CA ASP A 294 3.48 15.99 17.86
C ASP A 294 3.55 15.86 16.32
N GLY A 295 2.97 14.80 15.77
CA GLY A 295 2.98 14.50 14.34
C GLY A 295 4.30 13.93 13.82
N LYS A 296 5.26 13.61 14.68
CA LYS A 296 6.58 13.08 14.29
C LYS A 296 6.49 11.58 13.99
N LEU A 297 6.43 11.23 12.71
CA LEU A 297 6.56 9.87 12.23
C LEU A 297 8.00 9.35 12.39
N PRO A 298 8.18 8.02 12.51
CA PRO A 298 9.49 7.41 12.32
C PRO A 298 10.08 7.77 10.96
N GLN A 299 11.39 7.66 10.80
CA GLN A 299 12.05 7.79 9.51
C GLN A 299 12.52 6.42 9.03
N GLY A 300 12.23 6.09 7.79
CA GLY A 300 12.65 4.82 7.19
C GLY A 300 11.52 3.99 6.62
N TRP A 301 11.83 2.73 6.39
CA TRP A 301 10.94 1.72 5.86
C TRP A 301 10.50 0.75 6.96
N PHE A 302 9.23 0.77 7.31
CA PHE A 302 8.63 -0.21 8.20
C PHE A 302 8.24 -1.45 7.40
N LEU A 303 9.00 -2.53 7.60
CA LEU A 303 8.85 -3.77 6.85
C LEU A 303 7.59 -4.53 7.29
N SER A 304 6.65 -4.69 6.38
CA SER A 304 5.48 -5.56 6.54
C SER A 304 5.77 -6.96 5.95
N PRO A 305 5.36 -8.03 6.62
CA PRO A 305 5.53 -9.38 6.09
C PRO A 305 4.59 -9.65 4.91
N GLY A 306 4.94 -10.64 4.08
CA GLY A 306 4.03 -11.28 3.14
C GLY A 306 3.87 -12.76 3.45
N ALA A 307 2.96 -13.45 2.76
CA ALA A 307 2.67 -14.85 3.01
C ALA A 307 2.42 -15.65 1.72
N VAL A 308 2.70 -16.93 1.78
CA VAL A 308 2.29 -17.91 0.76
C VAL A 308 0.86 -18.37 1.06
N VAL A 309 0.02 -18.35 0.06
CA VAL A 309 -1.34 -18.91 0.12
C VAL A 309 -1.45 -20.05 -0.88
N ASP A 310 -1.64 -21.25 -0.36
CA ASP A 310 -1.77 -22.48 -1.14
C ASP A 310 -2.88 -23.38 -0.59
N SER A 311 -2.99 -24.60 -1.11
CA SER A 311 -4.01 -25.57 -0.70
C SER A 311 -3.98 -25.93 0.79
N SER A 312 -2.87 -25.70 1.50
CA SER A 312 -2.75 -26.04 2.92
C SER A 312 -3.40 -25.02 3.86
N ASN A 313 -3.54 -23.76 3.41
CA ASN A 313 -4.05 -22.66 4.26
C ASN A 313 -5.22 -21.88 3.63
N ILE A 314 -5.62 -22.20 2.41
CA ILE A 314 -6.61 -21.45 1.63
C ILE A 314 -7.95 -21.25 2.36
N ASP A 315 -8.46 -22.27 3.07
CA ASP A 315 -9.75 -22.15 3.77
C ASP A 315 -9.69 -21.15 4.93
N ALA A 316 -8.56 -21.08 5.62
CA ALA A 316 -8.32 -20.10 6.69
C ALA A 316 -8.21 -18.68 6.10
N ILE A 317 -7.56 -18.51 4.95
CA ILE A 317 -7.46 -17.22 4.27
C ILE A 317 -8.84 -16.76 3.74
N ILE A 318 -9.64 -17.66 3.15
CA ILE A 318 -11.03 -17.34 2.75
C ILE A 318 -11.85 -16.92 3.98
N ALA A 319 -11.68 -17.58 5.12
CA ALA A 319 -12.38 -17.21 6.35
C ALA A 319 -11.95 -15.81 6.86
N ARG A 320 -10.67 -15.47 6.76
CA ARG A 320 -10.13 -14.14 7.07
C ARG A 320 -10.78 -13.04 6.24
N GLN A 321 -11.01 -13.29 4.96
CA GLN A 321 -11.54 -12.29 4.01
C GLN A 321 -13.05 -12.02 4.14
N LYS A 322 -13.77 -12.70 5.04
CA LYS A 322 -15.23 -12.56 5.16
C LYS A 322 -15.68 -11.18 5.70
N SER A 323 -14.85 -10.48 6.45
CA SER A 323 -15.16 -9.16 7.00
C SER A 323 -13.91 -8.46 7.55
N ALA A 324 -13.95 -7.13 7.68
CA ALA A 324 -12.90 -6.37 8.34
C ALA A 324 -12.60 -6.87 9.76
N LYS A 325 -13.64 -7.30 10.50
CA LYS A 325 -13.46 -7.89 11.84
C LYS A 325 -12.70 -9.22 11.78
N ALA A 326 -13.04 -10.10 10.85
CA ALA A 326 -12.35 -11.38 10.70
C ALA A 326 -10.87 -11.16 10.29
N ALA A 327 -10.60 -10.20 9.40
CA ALA A 327 -9.24 -9.83 9.03
C ALA A 327 -8.48 -9.25 10.24
N TYR A 328 -9.08 -8.35 10.99
CA TYR A 328 -8.45 -7.81 12.20
C TYR A 328 -8.14 -8.89 13.24
N ASP A 329 -9.10 -9.77 13.55
CA ASP A 329 -8.91 -10.85 14.52
C ASP A 329 -7.74 -11.78 14.08
N TRP A 330 -7.63 -12.05 12.77
CA TRP A 330 -6.53 -12.82 12.20
C TRP A 330 -5.18 -12.12 12.38
N TYR A 331 -5.13 -10.83 12.05
CA TYR A 331 -3.88 -10.07 12.08
C TYR A 331 -3.49 -9.54 13.46
N LYS A 332 -4.40 -9.54 14.43
CA LYS A 332 -4.16 -8.95 15.75
C LYS A 332 -2.86 -9.39 16.41
N PRO A 333 -2.49 -10.69 16.45
CA PRO A 333 -1.20 -11.10 17.03
C PRO A 333 0.00 -10.50 16.29
N THR A 334 -0.08 -10.37 14.96
CA THR A 334 0.96 -9.76 14.14
C THR A 334 1.02 -8.25 14.35
N ILE A 335 -0.13 -7.58 14.41
CA ILE A 335 -0.24 -6.14 14.71
C ILE A 335 0.38 -5.84 16.06
N ASP A 336 -0.02 -6.58 17.12
CA ASP A 336 0.49 -6.39 18.47
C ASP A 336 2.02 -6.56 18.53
N LYS A 337 2.56 -7.57 17.83
CA LYS A 337 3.98 -7.82 17.75
C LYS A 337 4.72 -6.69 17.04
N LEU A 338 4.24 -6.26 15.87
CA LEU A 338 4.91 -5.27 15.03
C LEU A 338 4.87 -3.87 15.67
N LEU A 339 3.75 -3.47 16.25
CA LEU A 339 3.62 -2.20 16.95
C LEU A 339 4.27 -2.22 18.34
N GLY A 340 4.41 -3.39 18.96
CA GLY A 340 5.11 -3.56 20.24
C GLY A 340 6.61 -3.37 20.16
N ASP A 341 7.22 -3.56 18.99
CA ASP A 341 8.65 -3.32 18.73
C ASP A 341 8.84 -2.70 17.32
N GLU A 342 8.44 -1.43 17.21
CA GLU A 342 8.54 -0.68 15.94
C GLU A 342 9.97 -0.63 15.40
N GLN A 343 10.96 -0.47 16.29
CA GLN A 343 12.37 -0.31 15.90
C GLN A 343 12.97 -1.57 15.27
N ALA A 344 12.57 -2.74 15.70
CA ALA A 344 13.06 -4.00 15.14
C ALA A 344 12.64 -4.21 13.67
N ASN A 345 11.54 -3.55 13.26
CA ASN A 345 10.98 -3.66 11.91
C ASN A 345 11.32 -2.47 11.02
N LEU A 346 12.02 -1.46 11.55
CA LEU A 346 12.39 -0.26 10.82
C LEU A 346 13.74 -0.45 10.10
N LYS A 347 13.76 -0.19 8.80
CA LYS A 347 14.95 -0.24 7.94
C LYS A 347 15.22 1.12 7.30
N PRO A 348 16.44 1.37 6.79
CA PRO A 348 16.69 2.56 6.00
C PRO A 348 15.77 2.64 4.77
N LEU A 349 15.19 3.81 4.51
CA LEU A 349 14.26 4.00 3.38
C LEU A 349 14.90 3.65 2.02
N LYS A 350 16.19 3.93 1.86
CA LYS A 350 16.95 3.61 0.64
C LYS A 350 17.07 2.11 0.33
N ASP A 351 16.80 1.25 1.31
CA ASP A 351 16.88 -0.21 1.17
C ASP A 351 15.51 -0.82 0.76
N ALA A 352 14.47 0.03 0.62
CA ALA A 352 13.12 -0.41 0.20
C ALA A 352 13.16 -0.93 -1.25
N ARG A 353 12.57 -2.11 -1.48
CA ARG A 353 12.58 -2.79 -2.77
C ARG A 353 11.40 -3.77 -2.95
#